data_251841ae58473dea0dfa69d8c45cf7d5
#
_entry.id   251841ae58473dea0dfa69d8c45cf7d5
#
_cell.length_a   1.000
_cell.length_b   1.000
_cell.length_c   1.000
_cell.angle_alpha   90.00
_cell.angle_beta   90.00
_cell.angle_gamma   90.00
#
_symmetry.space_group_name_H-M   'P 1'
#
loop_
_entity.id
_entity.type
_entity.pdbx_description
1 polymer ?
#
loop_
_entity_poly.entity_id
_entity_poly.type
_entity_poly.pdbx_seq_one_letter_code
_entity_poly.pdbx_strand_id
1 'polypeptide(L)'
;MVDTPTPTLFFSMERPTNIGIKAIEVYFPKRCISEDELEDFDGVSKGKYTIGFGQQYMAFTDDREDINSFALTTVSNLLEKYHIDPKSIGRIDVGTETIIDKSKSVKTVLMDLFEKHGNTDIEGIDSKNACYGGTAALFNAVNWMESSSWDGRDALVFAGDIAIYAEGSARPVGGAGSVAMLIGPDAPLVLEPIHGSHMSNMWDFYKPDLSSEYPQVDGPQTLYAYLGSIDKAYDAFRLKYAKMAEKKGLPTFEKKSSDERTAFTMDQVDFAILHSPYAKLVQKGFARLFFNDYLVDAASEKYASIPQEFKEVDRHQSIM
;
A
#
# COMPACT_ATOMS: atom_id res chain seq x y z
N MET A 1 -38.70 -35.81 29.57
CA MET A 1 -38.13 -35.41 28.26
C MET A 1 -36.71 -34.99 28.51
N VAL A 2 -35.74 -35.75 28.09
CA VAL A 2 -34.32 -35.42 28.24
C VAL A 2 -33.95 -34.59 27.02
N ASP A 3 -33.64 -33.30 27.24
CA ASP A 3 -33.10 -32.43 26.19
C ASP A 3 -31.74 -33.01 25.76
N THR A 4 -31.72 -33.67 24.62
CA THR A 4 -30.44 -33.99 23.95
C THR A 4 -29.90 -32.73 23.33
N PRO A 5 -28.69 -32.29 23.71
CA PRO A 5 -28.10 -31.14 23.06
C PRO A 5 -27.86 -31.45 21.59
N THR A 6 -28.40 -30.58 20.72
CA THR A 6 -28.14 -30.63 19.29
C THR A 6 -26.63 -30.50 19.08
N PRO A 7 -25.98 -31.45 18.37
CA PRO A 7 -24.55 -31.33 18.11
C PRO A 7 -24.30 -30.06 17.27
N THR A 8 -23.62 -29.10 17.86
CA THR A 8 -23.12 -27.93 17.13
C THR A 8 -21.96 -28.42 16.27
N LEU A 9 -22.19 -28.61 14.99
CA LEU A 9 -21.13 -28.88 14.01
C LEU A 9 -20.29 -27.63 13.83
N PHE A 10 -19.32 -27.42 14.72
CA PHE A 10 -18.24 -26.48 14.45
C PHE A 10 -17.18 -27.22 13.67
N PHE A 11 -17.12 -27.02 12.35
CA PHE A 11 -15.93 -27.32 11.58
C PHE A 11 -14.91 -26.23 11.91
N SER A 12 -14.06 -26.46 12.90
CA SER A 12 -12.89 -25.61 13.09
C SER A 12 -11.81 -26.10 12.14
N MET A 13 -11.66 -25.45 11.00
CA MET A 13 -10.42 -25.58 10.24
C MET A 13 -9.28 -25.00 11.10
N GLU A 14 -8.13 -25.66 11.09
CA GLU A 14 -6.93 -25.09 11.71
C GLU A 14 -6.65 -23.73 11.07
N ARG A 15 -6.35 -22.73 11.90
CA ARG A 15 -5.99 -21.40 11.39
C ARG A 15 -4.71 -21.47 10.57
N PRO A 16 -4.69 -20.86 9.39
CA PRO A 16 -3.49 -20.86 8.58
C PRO A 16 -2.35 -20.10 9.29
N THR A 17 -1.13 -20.54 9.04
CA THR A 17 0.09 -19.90 9.55
C THR A 17 0.87 -19.29 8.39
N ASN A 18 1.77 -18.35 8.69
CA ASN A 18 2.67 -17.74 7.73
C ASN A 18 1.91 -17.17 6.51
N ILE A 19 0.79 -16.48 6.77
CA ILE A 19 -0.01 -15.84 5.73
C ILE A 19 0.79 -14.70 5.10
N GLY A 20 0.83 -14.65 3.79
CA GLY A 20 1.56 -13.61 3.07
C GLY A 20 1.45 -13.72 1.56
N ILE A 21 2.38 -13.09 0.88
CA ILE A 21 2.42 -13.04 -0.59
C ILE A 21 3.16 -14.27 -1.12
N LYS A 22 2.44 -15.14 -1.84
CA LYS A 22 2.96 -16.35 -2.49
C LYS A 22 3.52 -16.08 -3.89
N ALA A 23 2.91 -15.15 -4.60
CA ALA A 23 3.30 -14.76 -5.95
C ALA A 23 2.91 -13.31 -6.22
N ILE A 24 3.62 -12.65 -7.12
CA ILE A 24 3.38 -11.26 -7.52
C ILE A 24 3.63 -11.08 -9.01
N GLU A 25 2.77 -10.34 -9.67
CA GLU A 25 2.88 -9.93 -11.06
C GLU A 25 2.57 -8.45 -11.20
N VAL A 26 3.23 -7.78 -12.15
CA VAL A 26 3.04 -6.35 -12.40
C VAL A 26 2.78 -6.10 -13.89
N TYR A 27 2.05 -5.03 -14.16
CA TYR A 27 1.86 -4.53 -15.52
C TYR A 27 2.05 -3.03 -15.57
N PHE A 28 2.79 -2.59 -16.57
CA PHE A 28 2.95 -1.18 -16.92
C PHE A 28 2.62 -0.99 -18.40
N PRO A 29 1.96 0.12 -18.79
CA PRO A 29 1.74 0.43 -20.20
C PRO A 29 3.06 0.55 -20.94
N LYS A 30 3.02 0.26 -22.24
CA LYS A 30 4.23 0.32 -23.09
C LYS A 30 4.69 1.73 -23.42
N ARG A 31 3.82 2.72 -23.22
CA ARG A 31 4.09 4.11 -23.55
C ARG A 31 4.49 4.89 -22.32
N CYS A 32 5.44 5.80 -22.51
CA CYS A 32 5.83 6.77 -21.50
C CYS A 32 6.18 8.11 -22.15
N ILE A 33 6.09 9.16 -21.36
CA ILE A 33 6.53 10.50 -21.68
C ILE A 33 7.85 10.74 -20.95
N SER A 34 8.85 11.35 -21.61
CA SER A 34 10.04 11.87 -20.96
C SER A 34 9.70 13.12 -20.15
N GLU A 35 10.07 13.13 -18.87
CA GLU A 35 9.86 14.31 -18.02
C GLU A 35 10.70 15.52 -18.46
N ASP A 36 11.84 15.28 -19.08
CA ASP A 36 12.68 16.33 -19.67
C ASP A 36 11.98 17.01 -20.87
N GLU A 37 11.35 16.23 -21.75
CA GLU A 37 10.54 16.76 -22.84
C GLU A 37 9.26 17.44 -22.33
N LEU A 38 8.68 16.94 -21.24
CA LEU A 38 7.52 17.55 -20.60
C LEU A 38 7.87 18.88 -19.95
N GLU A 39 9.07 19.05 -19.36
CA GLU A 39 9.56 20.34 -18.88
C GLU A 39 9.59 21.37 -20.00
N ASP A 40 10.08 21.01 -21.19
CA ASP A 40 10.11 21.90 -22.36
C ASP A 40 8.70 22.22 -22.86
N PHE A 41 7.81 21.21 -22.93
CA PHE A 41 6.44 21.41 -23.37
C PHE A 41 5.65 22.32 -22.43
N ASP A 42 5.81 22.18 -21.13
CA ASP A 42 5.16 22.99 -20.10
C ASP A 42 5.79 24.38 -19.92
N GLY A 43 6.93 24.64 -20.56
CA GLY A 43 7.67 25.91 -20.45
C GLY A 43 8.20 26.15 -19.02
N VAL A 44 8.53 25.09 -18.28
CA VAL A 44 9.05 25.20 -16.93
C VAL A 44 10.58 25.15 -16.92
N SER A 45 11.19 25.51 -15.77
CA SER A 45 12.63 25.46 -15.63
C SER A 45 13.15 24.02 -15.74
N LYS A 46 14.24 23.83 -16.47
CA LYS A 46 14.94 22.54 -16.55
C LYS A 46 15.27 21.98 -15.17
N GLY A 47 15.02 20.71 -14.97
CA GLY A 47 15.21 20.04 -13.70
C GLY A 47 14.04 20.17 -12.72
N LYS A 48 12.97 20.88 -13.06
CA LYS A 48 11.81 21.00 -12.17
C LYS A 48 11.16 19.66 -11.91
N TYR A 49 11.02 18.82 -12.92
CA TYR A 49 10.42 17.49 -12.81
C TYR A 49 11.48 16.41 -12.62
N THR A 50 12.50 16.42 -13.45
CA THR A 50 13.57 15.42 -13.43
C THR A 50 14.40 15.43 -12.16
N ILE A 51 14.72 16.62 -11.60
CA ILE A 51 15.48 16.77 -10.36
C ILE A 51 14.54 17.05 -9.18
N GLY A 52 13.58 17.96 -9.36
CA GLY A 52 12.68 18.41 -8.29
C GLY A 52 11.77 17.29 -7.77
N PHE A 53 11.16 16.52 -8.65
CA PHE A 53 10.39 15.32 -8.27
C PHE A 53 11.22 14.03 -8.31
N GLY A 54 12.38 14.05 -8.99
CA GLY A 54 13.25 12.90 -9.16
C GLY A 54 12.67 11.86 -10.11
N GLN A 55 11.88 12.29 -11.11
CA GLN A 55 11.23 11.43 -12.10
C GLN A 55 11.82 11.66 -13.49
N GLN A 56 11.97 10.61 -14.28
CA GLN A 56 12.52 10.69 -15.63
C GLN A 56 11.50 10.36 -16.70
N TYR A 57 10.56 9.48 -16.37
CA TYR A 57 9.51 9.05 -17.29
C TYR A 57 8.19 8.91 -16.55
N MET A 58 7.10 9.19 -17.25
CA MET A 58 5.73 8.99 -16.79
C MET A 58 5.03 8.01 -17.73
N ALA A 59 4.57 6.87 -17.21
CA ALA A 59 3.78 5.92 -17.98
C ALA A 59 2.38 6.46 -18.27
N PHE A 60 1.84 6.20 -19.45
CA PHE A 60 0.47 6.57 -19.80
C PHE A 60 -0.20 5.51 -20.68
N THR A 61 -1.52 5.47 -20.63
CA THR A 61 -2.35 4.54 -21.39
C THR A 61 -2.71 5.10 -22.77
N ASP A 62 -2.99 4.23 -23.73
CA ASP A 62 -3.64 4.60 -24.98
C ASP A 62 -5.17 4.34 -24.91
N ASP A 63 -5.86 4.55 -26.01
CA ASP A 63 -7.32 4.42 -26.13
C ASP A 63 -7.85 2.96 -26.02
N ARG A 64 -6.97 1.98 -25.89
CA ARG A 64 -7.29 0.55 -25.77
C ARG A 64 -7.03 0.00 -24.37
N GLU A 65 -6.54 0.83 -23.47
CA GLU A 65 -6.17 0.44 -22.11
C GLU A 65 -7.04 1.20 -21.10
N ASP A 66 -7.61 0.46 -20.18
CA ASP A 66 -8.34 0.94 -19.02
C ASP A 66 -8.04 0.10 -17.79
N ILE A 67 -8.59 0.44 -16.64
CA ILE A 67 -8.32 -0.28 -15.40
C ILE A 67 -8.81 -1.74 -15.45
N ASN A 68 -9.87 -2.03 -16.20
CA ASN A 68 -10.36 -3.39 -16.39
C ASN A 68 -9.38 -4.22 -17.23
N SER A 69 -8.86 -3.66 -18.31
CA SER A 69 -7.85 -4.33 -19.14
C SER A 69 -6.54 -4.55 -18.37
N PHE A 70 -6.15 -3.60 -17.51
CA PHE A 70 -5.02 -3.78 -16.59
C PHE A 70 -5.25 -4.95 -15.66
N ALA A 71 -6.42 -5.00 -15.03
CA ALA A 71 -6.78 -6.05 -14.09
C ALA A 71 -6.78 -7.43 -14.75
N LEU A 72 -7.46 -7.56 -15.89
CA LEU A 72 -7.51 -8.80 -16.65
C LEU A 72 -6.12 -9.26 -17.09
N THR A 73 -5.28 -8.36 -17.61
CA THR A 73 -3.94 -8.66 -18.07
C THR A 73 -3.04 -9.11 -16.91
N THR A 74 -2.99 -8.32 -15.84
CA THR A 74 -2.09 -8.60 -14.71
C THR A 74 -2.48 -9.90 -13.99
N VAL A 75 -3.77 -10.12 -13.76
CA VAL A 75 -4.26 -11.33 -13.11
C VAL A 75 -4.09 -12.55 -14.00
N SER A 76 -4.38 -12.45 -15.30
CA SER A 76 -4.16 -13.54 -16.25
C SER A 76 -2.68 -13.95 -16.28
N ASN A 77 -1.78 -12.98 -16.38
CA ASN A 77 -0.34 -13.23 -16.35
C ASN A 77 0.10 -13.88 -15.03
N LEU A 78 -0.43 -13.44 -13.88
CA LEU A 78 -0.16 -14.07 -12.59
C LEU A 78 -0.57 -15.54 -12.58
N LEU A 79 -1.81 -15.84 -13.00
CA LEU A 79 -2.34 -17.21 -13.05
C LEU A 79 -1.51 -18.12 -13.95
N GLU A 80 -1.17 -17.64 -15.15
CA GLU A 80 -0.40 -18.40 -16.14
C GLU A 80 1.06 -18.62 -15.71
N LYS A 81 1.75 -17.55 -15.30
CA LYS A 81 3.17 -17.59 -14.94
C LYS A 81 3.48 -18.50 -13.76
N TYR A 82 2.60 -18.50 -12.76
CA TYR A 82 2.78 -19.30 -11.55
C TYR A 82 1.96 -20.59 -11.55
N HIS A 83 1.30 -20.94 -12.67
CA HIS A 83 0.48 -22.15 -12.82
C HIS A 83 -0.59 -22.29 -11.73
N ILE A 84 -1.26 -21.17 -11.39
CA ILE A 84 -2.26 -21.13 -10.35
C ILE A 84 -3.59 -21.71 -10.90
N ASP A 85 -4.15 -22.70 -10.21
CA ASP A 85 -5.47 -23.22 -10.56
C ASP A 85 -6.54 -22.16 -10.21
N PRO A 86 -7.32 -21.67 -11.18
CA PRO A 86 -8.41 -20.73 -10.89
C PRO A 86 -9.42 -21.21 -9.86
N LYS A 87 -9.54 -22.53 -9.65
CA LYS A 87 -10.42 -23.13 -8.63
C LYS A 87 -9.87 -22.99 -7.21
N SER A 88 -8.58 -22.74 -7.06
CA SER A 88 -7.95 -22.54 -5.75
C SER A 88 -8.20 -21.17 -5.14
N ILE A 89 -8.88 -20.27 -5.86
CA ILE A 89 -9.16 -18.91 -5.40
C ILE A 89 -10.54 -18.84 -4.76
N GLY A 90 -10.60 -18.39 -3.50
CA GLY A 90 -11.84 -18.20 -2.73
C GLY A 90 -12.19 -16.71 -2.51
N ARG A 91 -11.23 -15.80 -2.72
CA ARG A 91 -11.46 -14.38 -2.52
C ARG A 91 -10.67 -13.52 -3.51
N ILE A 92 -11.28 -12.42 -3.97
CA ILE A 92 -10.61 -11.38 -4.78
C ILE A 92 -10.92 -10.02 -4.18
N ASP A 93 -9.91 -9.32 -3.72
CA ASP A 93 -10.02 -7.92 -3.29
C ASP A 93 -9.27 -7.01 -4.27
N VAL A 94 -9.87 -5.89 -4.60
CA VAL A 94 -9.33 -4.89 -5.53
C VAL A 94 -9.13 -3.57 -4.80
N GLY A 95 -8.00 -2.93 -5.02
CA GLY A 95 -7.71 -1.57 -4.58
C GLY A 95 -7.50 -0.65 -5.78
N THR A 96 -8.42 0.24 -6.04
CA THR A 96 -8.33 1.22 -7.15
C THR A 96 -9.14 2.48 -6.84
N GLU A 97 -8.68 3.61 -7.35
CA GLU A 97 -9.45 4.85 -7.40
C GLU A 97 -9.84 5.24 -8.83
N THR A 98 -9.41 4.43 -9.83
CA THR A 98 -9.80 4.59 -11.24
C THR A 98 -11.14 3.90 -11.47
N ILE A 99 -12.21 4.68 -11.60
CA ILE A 99 -13.58 4.19 -11.62
C ILE A 99 -14.18 4.33 -13.02
N ILE A 100 -14.51 3.21 -13.65
CA ILE A 100 -15.25 3.17 -14.93
C ILE A 100 -16.76 3.16 -14.66
N ASP A 101 -17.20 2.35 -13.72
CA ASP A 101 -18.60 2.22 -13.34
C ASP A 101 -18.78 2.42 -11.84
N LYS A 102 -19.81 3.18 -11.44
CA LYS A 102 -20.05 3.53 -10.04
C LYS A 102 -20.65 2.38 -9.21
N SER A 103 -21.13 1.35 -9.87
CA SER A 103 -21.82 0.20 -9.26
C SER A 103 -21.11 -1.12 -9.54
N LYS A 104 -20.71 -1.35 -10.79
CA LYS A 104 -20.01 -2.57 -11.21
C LYS A 104 -18.52 -2.45 -10.89
N SER A 105 -18.06 -3.31 -9.99
CA SER A 105 -16.67 -3.32 -9.54
C SER A 105 -15.71 -3.91 -10.58
N VAL A 106 -14.41 -3.56 -10.50
CA VAL A 106 -13.34 -4.23 -11.25
C VAL A 106 -13.25 -5.71 -10.86
N LYS A 107 -13.49 -6.04 -9.58
CA LYS A 107 -13.61 -7.43 -9.11
C LYS A 107 -14.63 -8.21 -9.93
N THR A 108 -15.77 -7.59 -10.27
CA THR A 108 -16.81 -8.25 -11.07
C THR A 108 -16.31 -8.59 -12.48
N VAL A 109 -15.50 -7.73 -13.09
CA VAL A 109 -14.89 -8.00 -14.41
C VAL A 109 -13.86 -9.12 -14.33
N LEU A 110 -13.07 -9.19 -13.25
CA LEU A 110 -12.11 -10.27 -13.03
C LEU A 110 -12.76 -11.65 -12.91
N MET A 111 -14.03 -11.72 -12.55
CA MET A 111 -14.77 -12.99 -12.44
C MET A 111 -14.80 -13.78 -13.74
N ASP A 112 -14.73 -13.12 -14.90
CA ASP A 112 -14.68 -13.77 -16.21
C ASP A 112 -13.47 -14.73 -16.36
N LEU A 113 -12.39 -14.45 -15.66
CA LEU A 113 -11.20 -15.33 -15.66
C LEU A 113 -11.43 -16.65 -14.92
N PHE A 114 -12.39 -16.69 -14.00
CA PHE A 114 -12.67 -17.82 -13.11
C PHE A 114 -13.92 -18.60 -13.51
N GLU A 115 -14.96 -17.90 -13.96
CA GLU A 115 -16.24 -18.51 -14.36
C GLU A 115 -16.07 -19.56 -15.45
N LYS A 116 -15.25 -19.30 -16.46
CA LYS A 116 -14.93 -20.27 -17.54
C LYS A 116 -14.29 -21.56 -17.03
N HIS A 117 -13.74 -21.56 -15.81
CA HIS A 117 -13.20 -22.73 -15.13
C HIS A 117 -14.17 -23.35 -14.12
N GLY A 118 -15.41 -22.83 -14.04
CA GLY A 118 -16.46 -23.31 -13.14
C GLY A 118 -16.30 -22.83 -11.69
N ASN A 119 -15.47 -21.79 -11.44
CA ASN A 119 -15.36 -21.19 -10.13
C ASN A 119 -16.18 -19.89 -10.08
N THR A 120 -17.39 -19.98 -9.49
CA THR A 120 -18.31 -18.84 -9.29
C THR A 120 -18.54 -18.52 -7.82
N ASP A 121 -17.87 -19.25 -6.92
CA ASP A 121 -17.92 -19.09 -5.47
C ASP A 121 -16.67 -18.33 -4.99
N ILE A 122 -16.60 -17.04 -5.30
CA ILE A 122 -15.48 -16.15 -4.96
C ILE A 122 -16.02 -14.88 -4.31
N GLU A 123 -15.69 -14.68 -3.04
CA GLU A 123 -15.99 -13.44 -2.30
C GLU A 123 -15.10 -12.28 -2.75
N GLY A 124 -15.42 -11.07 -2.31
CA GLY A 124 -14.53 -9.90 -2.41
C GLY A 124 -15.21 -8.66 -2.93
N ILE A 125 -14.44 -7.55 -2.95
CA ILE A 125 -14.95 -6.21 -3.20
C ILE A 125 -13.83 -5.30 -3.74
N ASP A 126 -14.23 -4.19 -4.40
CA ASP A 126 -13.33 -3.08 -4.65
C ASP A 126 -13.26 -2.16 -3.42
N SER A 127 -12.04 -1.89 -2.95
CA SER A 127 -11.76 -0.96 -1.86
C SER A 127 -11.37 0.39 -2.44
N LYS A 128 -12.12 1.44 -2.08
CA LYS A 128 -11.86 2.81 -2.49
C LYS A 128 -11.46 3.67 -1.30
N ASN A 129 -10.20 4.04 -1.23
CA ASN A 129 -9.68 5.05 -0.31
C ASN A 129 -8.38 5.64 -0.87
N ALA A 130 -8.46 6.32 -2.02
CA ALA A 130 -7.31 6.84 -2.76
C ALA A 130 -6.18 5.80 -2.84
N CYS A 131 -4.94 6.22 -2.73
CA CYS A 131 -3.75 5.34 -2.81
C CYS A 131 -3.65 4.28 -1.70
N TYR A 132 -4.49 4.33 -0.65
CA TYR A 132 -4.53 3.29 0.39
C TYR A 132 -5.32 2.04 -0.02
N GLY A 133 -6.16 2.12 -1.06
CA GLY A 133 -7.04 1.02 -1.48
C GLY A 133 -6.34 -0.32 -1.66
N GLY A 134 -5.16 -0.34 -2.28
CA GLY A 134 -4.36 -1.57 -2.48
C GLY A 134 -3.89 -2.21 -1.17
N THR A 135 -3.44 -1.40 -0.21
CA THR A 135 -3.07 -1.89 1.14
C THR A 135 -4.28 -2.41 1.90
N ALA A 136 -5.43 -1.71 1.80
CA ALA A 136 -6.68 -2.18 2.40
C ALA A 136 -7.13 -3.52 1.81
N ALA A 137 -7.04 -3.70 0.50
CA ALA A 137 -7.35 -4.96 -0.19
C ALA A 137 -6.45 -6.10 0.30
N LEU A 138 -5.14 -5.85 0.47
CA LEU A 138 -4.22 -6.83 1.04
C LEU A 138 -4.62 -7.25 2.46
N PHE A 139 -4.91 -6.29 3.33
CA PHE A 139 -5.34 -6.59 4.69
C PHE A 139 -6.71 -7.27 4.75
N ASN A 140 -7.64 -6.95 3.85
CA ASN A 140 -8.91 -7.68 3.75
C ASN A 140 -8.69 -9.16 3.41
N ALA A 141 -7.80 -9.47 2.47
CA ALA A 141 -7.45 -10.84 2.12
C ALA A 141 -6.85 -11.61 3.31
N VAL A 142 -5.89 -10.99 4.03
CA VAL A 142 -5.28 -11.59 5.23
C VAL A 142 -6.31 -11.80 6.33
N ASN A 143 -7.14 -10.80 6.63
CA ASN A 143 -8.19 -10.88 7.65
C ASN A 143 -9.22 -11.97 7.33
N TRP A 144 -9.56 -12.16 6.04
CA TRP A 144 -10.45 -13.25 5.62
C TRP A 144 -9.82 -14.61 5.91
N MET A 145 -8.54 -14.81 5.62
CA MET A 145 -7.83 -16.04 5.93
C MET A 145 -7.74 -16.34 7.43
N GLU A 146 -7.63 -15.30 8.25
CA GLU A 146 -7.61 -15.43 9.72
C GLU A 146 -9.00 -15.60 10.32
N SER A 147 -10.06 -15.43 9.54
CA SER A 147 -11.44 -15.55 10.00
C SER A 147 -11.92 -16.99 10.08
N SER A 148 -13.03 -17.20 10.78
CA SER A 148 -13.71 -18.51 10.84
C SER A 148 -14.44 -18.90 9.55
N SER A 149 -14.55 -17.99 8.59
CA SER A 149 -15.19 -18.23 7.29
C SER A 149 -14.20 -18.65 6.19
N TRP A 150 -12.91 -18.69 6.49
CA TRP A 150 -11.91 -19.19 5.54
C TRP A 150 -12.14 -20.64 5.20
N ASP A 151 -12.14 -20.96 3.92
CA ASP A 151 -12.46 -22.27 3.37
C ASP A 151 -11.26 -23.08 2.86
N GLY A 152 -10.04 -22.61 3.15
CA GLY A 152 -8.78 -23.26 2.75
C GLY A 152 -8.22 -22.81 1.41
N ARG A 153 -8.93 -21.95 0.65
CA ARG A 153 -8.46 -21.44 -0.63
C ARG A 153 -7.59 -20.20 -0.45
N ASP A 154 -6.80 -19.88 -1.49
CA ASP A 154 -6.02 -18.67 -1.56
C ASP A 154 -6.88 -17.43 -1.88
N ALA A 155 -6.36 -16.26 -1.59
CA ALA A 155 -6.96 -14.99 -2.00
C ALA A 155 -6.10 -14.31 -3.08
N LEU A 156 -6.76 -13.54 -3.94
CA LEU A 156 -6.11 -12.72 -4.95
C LEU A 156 -6.35 -11.25 -4.63
N VAL A 157 -5.29 -10.46 -4.68
CA VAL A 157 -5.35 -9.01 -4.52
C VAL A 157 -4.89 -8.36 -5.81
N PHE A 158 -5.70 -7.46 -6.35
CA PHE A 158 -5.30 -6.59 -7.45
C PHE A 158 -5.26 -5.15 -6.95
N ALA A 159 -4.21 -4.42 -7.30
CA ALA A 159 -4.14 -2.98 -7.09
C ALA A 159 -3.60 -2.32 -8.36
N GLY A 160 -4.27 -1.26 -8.82
CA GLY A 160 -3.86 -0.56 -10.03
C GLY A 160 -4.62 0.74 -10.21
N ASP A 161 -3.96 1.70 -10.85
CA ASP A 161 -4.55 2.99 -11.18
C ASP A 161 -3.99 3.56 -12.47
N ILE A 162 -4.79 4.40 -13.09
CA ILE A 162 -4.43 5.28 -14.18
C ILE A 162 -4.56 6.70 -13.65
N ALA A 163 -3.44 7.21 -13.10
CA ALA A 163 -3.40 8.50 -12.43
C ALA A 163 -3.11 9.59 -13.47
N ILE A 164 -4.15 10.33 -13.84
CA ILE A 164 -4.07 11.48 -14.75
C ILE A 164 -4.36 12.78 -14.01
N TYR A 165 -3.66 13.85 -14.39
CA TYR A 165 -3.83 15.17 -13.82
C TYR A 165 -4.04 16.20 -14.90
N ALA A 166 -4.83 17.24 -14.60
CA ALA A 166 -4.97 18.40 -15.45
C ALA A 166 -3.62 19.12 -15.63
N GLU A 167 -3.52 19.94 -16.66
CA GLU A 167 -2.37 20.82 -16.86
C GLU A 167 -2.07 21.62 -15.60
N GLY A 168 -0.80 21.62 -15.19
CA GLY A 168 -0.35 22.27 -13.97
C GLY A 168 0.76 21.49 -13.25
N SER A 169 1.07 21.92 -12.03
CA SER A 169 2.20 21.42 -11.25
C SER A 169 2.10 19.93 -10.84
N ALA A 170 0.91 19.35 -10.84
CA ALA A 170 0.70 17.95 -10.50
C ALA A 170 0.79 17.00 -11.71
N ARG A 171 0.71 17.51 -12.96
CA ARG A 171 0.73 16.67 -14.18
C ARG A 171 1.93 15.72 -14.24
N PRO A 172 3.17 16.14 -13.96
CA PRO A 172 4.35 15.26 -14.03
C PRO A 172 4.40 14.14 -12.98
N VAL A 173 3.50 14.13 -12.00
CA VAL A 173 3.41 13.02 -11.03
C VAL A 173 2.33 12.00 -11.38
N GLY A 174 1.74 12.12 -12.58
CA GLY A 174 0.86 11.10 -13.15
C GLY A 174 1.58 9.79 -13.44
N GLY A 175 0.81 8.79 -13.83
CA GLY A 175 1.35 7.48 -14.21
C GLY A 175 0.26 6.44 -14.34
N ALA A 176 0.65 5.24 -14.75
CA ALA A 176 -0.27 4.11 -14.82
C ALA A 176 0.49 2.82 -14.53
N GLY A 177 -0.16 1.91 -13.82
CA GLY A 177 0.41 0.61 -13.49
C GLY A 177 -0.51 -0.22 -12.62
N SER A 178 -0.19 -1.50 -12.53
CA SER A 178 -0.93 -2.42 -11.68
C SER A 178 -0.09 -3.56 -11.14
N VAL A 179 -0.54 -4.15 -10.05
CA VAL A 179 0.03 -5.31 -9.41
C VAL A 179 -1.08 -6.30 -9.06
N ALA A 180 -0.80 -7.59 -9.25
CA ALA A 180 -1.61 -8.68 -8.73
C ALA A 180 -0.77 -9.53 -7.78
N MET A 181 -1.35 -9.94 -6.65
CA MET A 181 -0.70 -10.73 -5.62
C MET A 181 -1.55 -11.95 -5.28
N LEU A 182 -0.92 -13.11 -5.19
CA LEU A 182 -1.53 -14.29 -4.60
C LEU A 182 -1.22 -14.30 -3.11
N ILE A 183 -2.25 -14.34 -2.28
CA ILE A 183 -2.14 -14.37 -0.83
C ILE A 183 -2.54 -15.74 -0.33
N GLY A 184 -1.75 -16.32 0.54
CA GLY A 184 -2.02 -17.65 1.09
C GLY A 184 -1.13 -17.99 2.27
N PRO A 185 -1.36 -19.16 2.88
CA PRO A 185 -0.51 -19.69 3.93
C PRO A 185 0.85 -20.14 3.40
N ASP A 186 1.80 -20.30 4.32
CA ASP A 186 3.18 -20.73 4.05
C ASP A 186 3.86 -19.95 2.91
N ALA A 187 3.60 -18.65 2.90
CA ALA A 187 4.10 -17.74 1.89
C ALA A 187 5.60 -17.47 2.05
N PRO A 188 6.36 -17.28 0.94
CA PRO A 188 7.76 -16.88 1.02
C PRO A 188 7.94 -15.45 1.57
N LEU A 189 6.94 -14.59 1.43
CA LEU A 189 6.91 -13.25 2.01
C LEU A 189 5.76 -13.16 3.01
N VAL A 190 6.04 -13.50 4.27
CA VAL A 190 5.06 -13.53 5.36
C VAL A 190 4.76 -12.12 5.84
N LEU A 191 3.48 -11.84 6.09
CA LEU A 191 3.04 -10.58 6.67
C LEU A 191 2.99 -10.70 8.20
N GLU A 192 3.68 -9.79 8.89
CA GLU A 192 3.61 -9.71 10.33
C GLU A 192 2.25 -9.17 10.80
N PRO A 193 1.71 -9.68 11.91
CA PRO A 193 0.38 -9.28 12.38
C PRO A 193 0.32 -7.86 12.95
N ILE A 194 1.47 -7.19 13.07
CA ILE A 194 1.55 -5.83 13.60
C ILE A 194 1.67 -4.84 12.47
N HIS A 195 0.81 -3.85 12.49
CA HIS A 195 0.95 -2.67 11.64
C HIS A 195 0.55 -1.40 12.39
N GLY A 196 1.19 -0.29 12.05
CA GLY A 196 0.80 1.04 12.48
C GLY A 196 -0.24 1.61 11.51
N SER A 197 -1.20 2.35 12.03
CA SER A 197 -2.17 3.06 11.21
C SER A 197 -2.37 4.48 11.74
N HIS A 198 -2.69 5.38 10.82
CA HIS A 198 -3.11 6.75 11.12
C HIS A 198 -4.26 7.13 10.20
N MET A 199 -5.19 7.91 10.69
CA MET A 199 -6.27 8.46 9.89
C MET A 199 -6.47 9.95 10.22
N SER A 200 -6.74 10.73 9.19
CA SER A 200 -7.17 12.11 9.31
C SER A 200 -8.07 12.48 8.12
N ASN A 201 -9.06 13.33 8.35
CA ASN A 201 -9.88 13.85 7.26
C ASN A 201 -9.21 15.11 6.72
N MET A 202 -8.56 14.97 5.55
CA MET A 202 -7.86 16.04 4.88
C MET A 202 -8.38 16.22 3.45
N TRP A 203 -8.26 17.41 2.92
CA TRP A 203 -8.70 17.80 1.58
C TRP A 203 -7.50 18.18 0.70
N ASP A 204 -6.42 17.47 0.84
CA ASP A 204 -5.19 17.66 0.07
C ASP A 204 -5.25 17.05 -1.32
N PHE A 205 -6.05 15.97 -1.48
CA PHE A 205 -6.28 15.28 -2.75
C PHE A 205 -7.71 14.71 -2.76
N TYR A 206 -8.53 15.12 -3.74
CA TYR A 206 -9.90 14.61 -3.88
C TYR A 206 -10.43 14.83 -5.30
N LYS A 207 -11.43 14.04 -5.73
CA LYS A 207 -12.07 14.11 -7.04
C LYS A 207 -13.55 14.51 -6.88
N PRO A 208 -13.87 15.80 -6.86
CA PRO A 208 -15.23 16.29 -6.59
C PRO A 208 -16.17 16.13 -7.78
N ASP A 209 -15.64 16.14 -9.01
CA ASP A 209 -16.42 15.97 -10.23
C ASP A 209 -16.47 14.48 -10.59
N LEU A 210 -17.67 13.89 -10.48
CA LEU A 210 -17.89 12.47 -10.77
C LEU A 210 -17.80 12.13 -12.27
N SER A 211 -17.72 13.11 -13.14
CA SER A 211 -17.51 12.95 -14.60
C SER A 211 -16.05 13.12 -15.01
N SER A 212 -15.17 13.46 -14.09
CA SER A 212 -13.75 13.73 -14.34
C SER A 212 -12.84 12.88 -13.46
N GLU A 213 -11.79 12.33 -14.05
CA GLU A 213 -10.72 11.65 -13.34
C GLU A 213 -9.65 12.62 -12.78
N TYR A 214 -9.72 13.91 -13.14
CA TYR A 214 -8.76 14.91 -12.66
C TYR A 214 -9.03 15.29 -11.20
N PRO A 215 -8.05 15.07 -10.30
CA PRO A 215 -8.20 15.47 -8.90
C PRO A 215 -7.98 16.98 -8.70
N GLN A 216 -8.53 17.48 -7.61
CA GLN A 216 -8.09 18.73 -6.97
C GLN A 216 -6.94 18.39 -6.02
N VAL A 217 -5.82 19.12 -6.14
CA VAL A 217 -4.59 18.85 -5.38
C VAL A 217 -4.08 20.13 -4.72
N ASP A 218 -3.89 20.07 -3.39
CA ASP A 218 -3.16 21.07 -2.62
C ASP A 218 -1.75 20.52 -2.31
N GLY A 219 -0.75 20.93 -3.10
CA GLY A 219 0.62 20.38 -3.01
C GLY A 219 1.28 20.54 -1.63
N PRO A 220 1.30 21.73 -1.01
CA PRO A 220 1.79 21.90 0.35
C PRO A 220 1.09 21.03 1.38
N GLN A 221 -0.25 20.95 1.32
CA GLN A 221 -1.03 20.11 2.24
C GLN A 221 -0.75 18.62 2.00
N THR A 222 -0.57 18.18 0.76
CA THR A 222 -0.19 16.80 0.41
C THR A 222 1.15 16.41 1.04
N LEU A 223 2.17 17.30 0.99
CA LEU A 223 3.45 17.06 1.63
C LEU A 223 3.30 16.90 3.16
N TYR A 224 2.54 17.79 3.77
CA TYR A 224 2.23 17.73 5.20
C TYR A 224 1.49 16.43 5.58
N ALA A 225 0.47 16.06 4.79
CA ALA A 225 -0.32 14.85 5.00
C ALA A 225 0.56 13.59 4.91
N TYR A 226 1.41 13.49 3.89
CA TYR A 226 2.28 12.33 3.68
C TYR A 226 3.28 12.15 4.82
N LEU A 227 4.06 13.18 5.15
CA LEU A 227 5.07 13.09 6.20
C LEU A 227 4.45 12.94 7.60
N GLY A 228 3.36 13.65 7.87
CA GLY A 228 2.62 13.54 9.12
C GLY A 228 1.99 12.16 9.33
N SER A 229 1.50 11.53 8.26
CA SER A 229 0.98 10.15 8.31
C SER A 229 2.08 9.13 8.60
N ILE A 230 3.27 9.31 8.01
CA ILE A 230 4.44 8.48 8.34
C ILE A 230 4.77 8.58 9.82
N ASP A 231 4.85 9.79 10.38
CA ASP A 231 5.15 10.00 11.79
C ASP A 231 4.18 9.25 12.70
N LYS A 232 2.89 9.46 12.46
CA LYS A 232 1.83 8.91 13.31
C LYS A 232 1.70 7.40 13.17
N ALA A 233 1.77 6.88 11.95
CA ALA A 233 1.71 5.44 11.71
C ALA A 233 2.93 4.73 12.29
N TYR A 234 4.13 5.32 12.16
CA TYR A 234 5.34 4.75 12.73
C TYR A 234 5.35 4.76 14.27
N ASP A 235 4.87 5.84 14.89
CA ASP A 235 4.69 5.89 16.34
C ASP A 235 3.68 4.80 16.81
N ALA A 236 2.55 4.68 16.12
CA ALA A 236 1.56 3.65 16.43
C ALA A 236 2.12 2.23 16.27
N PHE A 237 2.91 1.99 15.22
CA PHE A 237 3.59 0.71 15.00
C PHE A 237 4.54 0.39 16.15
N ARG A 238 5.44 1.32 16.51
CA ARG A 238 6.43 1.12 17.58
C ARG A 238 5.78 0.78 18.93
N LEU A 239 4.70 1.50 19.28
CA LEU A 239 3.95 1.23 20.51
C LEU A 239 3.27 -0.16 20.50
N LYS A 240 2.69 -0.56 19.38
CA LYS A 240 2.09 -1.90 19.23
C LYS A 240 3.17 -2.98 19.27
N TYR A 241 4.32 -2.75 18.63
CA TYR A 241 5.45 -3.66 18.62
C TYR A 241 5.97 -3.89 20.03
N ALA A 242 6.21 -2.83 20.82
CA ALA A 242 6.67 -2.92 22.19
C ALA A 242 5.75 -3.79 23.05
N LYS A 243 4.44 -3.54 22.99
CA LYS A 243 3.42 -4.32 23.73
C LYS A 243 3.38 -5.80 23.34
N MET A 244 3.57 -6.09 22.04
CA MET A 244 3.57 -7.47 21.58
C MET A 244 4.87 -8.19 21.97
N ALA A 245 6.01 -7.52 21.81
CA ALA A 245 7.32 -8.08 22.20
C ALA A 245 7.33 -8.46 23.67
N GLU A 246 6.79 -7.63 24.56
CA GLU A 246 6.64 -7.93 25.97
C GLU A 246 5.79 -9.18 26.21
N LYS A 247 4.62 -9.28 25.55
CA LYS A 247 3.70 -10.43 25.71
C LYS A 247 4.27 -11.74 25.19
N LYS A 248 5.06 -11.70 24.13
CA LYS A 248 5.61 -12.91 23.48
C LYS A 248 7.00 -13.30 23.99
N GLY A 249 7.60 -12.53 24.91
CA GLY A 249 8.97 -12.74 25.37
C GLY A 249 9.98 -12.63 24.22
N LEU A 250 9.64 -11.87 23.16
CA LEU A 250 10.56 -11.59 22.06
C LEU A 250 11.69 -10.70 22.59
N PRO A 251 12.91 -10.80 22.03
CA PRO A 251 13.99 -9.90 22.42
C PRO A 251 13.53 -8.46 22.18
N THR A 252 13.18 -7.79 23.24
CA THR A 252 13.09 -6.33 23.22
C THR A 252 14.52 -5.85 23.13
N PHE A 253 14.82 -5.09 22.09
CA PHE A 253 16.07 -4.36 22.04
C PHE A 253 16.20 -3.57 23.34
N GLU A 254 17.37 -3.56 23.93
CA GLU A 254 17.59 -2.92 25.23
C GLU A 254 16.94 -1.53 25.23
N LYS A 255 15.91 -1.36 26.06
CA LYS A 255 15.28 -0.06 26.28
C LYS A 255 16.32 0.88 26.87
N LYS A 256 16.95 1.69 26.03
CA LYS A 256 17.88 2.74 26.49
C LYS A 256 17.16 3.93 27.12
N SER A 257 15.84 4.02 26.94
CA SER A 257 14.99 5.05 27.54
C SER A 257 13.68 4.45 28.07
N SER A 258 12.93 5.24 28.85
CA SER A 258 11.58 4.85 29.32
C SER A 258 10.53 4.92 28.22
N ASP A 259 10.86 5.39 27.02
CA ASP A 259 9.94 5.50 25.89
C ASP A 259 9.78 4.14 25.19
N GLU A 260 8.56 3.61 25.15
CA GLU A 260 8.27 2.32 24.51
C GLU A 260 8.57 2.33 22.99
N ARG A 261 8.61 3.50 22.35
CA ARG A 261 8.94 3.65 20.92
C ARG A 261 10.40 3.28 20.61
N THR A 262 11.28 3.24 21.59
CA THR A 262 12.67 2.79 21.42
C THR A 262 12.81 1.27 21.22
N ALA A 263 11.74 0.51 21.48
CA ALA A 263 11.75 -0.94 21.29
C ALA A 263 11.90 -1.38 19.82
N PHE A 264 11.70 -0.48 18.86
CA PHE A 264 11.90 -0.72 17.44
C PHE A 264 12.49 0.52 16.78
N THR A 265 13.51 0.32 15.93
CA THR A 265 14.15 1.36 15.13
C THR A 265 14.36 0.89 13.70
N MET A 266 14.61 1.82 12.78
CA MET A 266 14.90 1.53 11.37
C MET A 266 16.20 0.73 11.16
N ASP A 267 17.08 0.64 12.14
CA ASP A 267 18.28 -0.19 12.05
C ASP A 267 17.97 -1.71 12.00
N GLN A 268 16.73 -2.08 12.32
CA GLN A 268 16.27 -3.48 12.30
C GLN A 268 15.60 -3.86 10.98
N VAL A 269 15.59 -2.91 10.01
CA VAL A 269 14.92 -3.07 8.73
C VAL A 269 15.95 -3.28 7.63
N ASP A 270 15.91 -4.42 6.98
CA ASP A 270 16.80 -4.70 5.84
C ASP A 270 16.36 -3.93 4.58
N PHE A 271 15.06 -3.81 4.35
CA PHE A 271 14.48 -3.14 3.20
C PHE A 271 13.27 -2.30 3.60
N ALA A 272 13.18 -1.08 3.08
CA ALA A 272 12.03 -0.20 3.25
C ALA A 272 11.35 0.04 1.90
N ILE A 273 10.06 -0.28 1.82
CA ILE A 273 9.22 -0.05 0.65
C ILE A 273 8.16 0.97 1.05
N LEU A 274 8.11 2.10 0.34
CA LEU A 274 7.20 3.19 0.64
C LEU A 274 6.27 3.45 -0.56
N HIS A 275 5.05 3.90 -0.27
CA HIS A 275 4.19 4.50 -1.28
C HIS A 275 4.90 5.68 -1.95
N SER A 276 4.86 5.72 -3.28
CA SER A 276 5.62 6.68 -4.09
C SER A 276 4.71 7.58 -4.91
N PRO A 277 4.24 8.71 -4.36
CA PRO A 277 3.62 9.74 -5.19
C PRO A 277 4.61 10.30 -6.22
N TYR A 278 5.87 10.48 -5.82
CA TYR A 278 7.03 10.76 -6.68
C TYR A 278 8.33 10.46 -5.92
N ALA A 279 9.43 10.23 -6.64
CA ALA A 279 10.67 9.69 -6.07
C ALA A 279 11.26 10.53 -4.92
N LYS A 280 11.27 11.86 -5.03
CA LYS A 280 11.79 12.75 -3.96
C LYS A 280 10.98 12.66 -2.67
N LEU A 281 9.66 12.42 -2.77
CA LEU A 281 8.83 12.28 -1.58
C LEU A 281 9.13 10.98 -0.83
N VAL A 282 9.41 9.90 -1.57
CA VAL A 282 9.90 8.63 -0.97
C VAL A 282 11.19 8.84 -0.20
N GLN A 283 12.16 9.57 -0.78
CA GLN A 283 13.42 9.90 -0.09
C GLN A 283 13.17 10.69 1.19
N LYS A 284 12.28 11.68 1.15
CA LYS A 284 11.89 12.45 2.35
C LYS A 284 11.20 11.57 3.39
N GLY A 285 10.29 10.70 2.96
CA GLY A 285 9.59 9.75 3.84
C GLY A 285 10.54 8.77 4.53
N PHE A 286 11.50 8.23 3.79
CA PHE A 286 12.53 7.36 4.35
C PHE A 286 13.40 8.08 5.38
N ALA A 287 13.92 9.26 5.05
CA ALA A 287 14.68 10.08 5.99
C ALA A 287 13.85 10.45 7.24
N ARG A 288 12.52 10.63 7.06
CA ARG A 288 11.61 10.95 8.16
C ARG A 288 11.49 9.82 9.18
N LEU A 289 11.55 8.55 8.77
CA LEU A 289 11.56 7.41 9.69
C LEU A 289 12.78 7.44 10.61
N PHE A 290 13.98 7.68 10.07
CA PHE A 290 15.20 7.83 10.87
C PHE A 290 15.17 9.07 11.76
N PHE A 291 14.59 10.16 11.29
CA PHE A 291 14.42 11.37 12.11
C PHE A 291 13.49 11.10 13.31
N ASN A 292 12.45 10.29 13.14
CA ASN A 292 11.62 9.87 14.26
C ASN A 292 12.38 9.00 15.27
N ASP A 293 13.30 8.16 14.83
CA ASP A 293 14.17 7.40 15.74
C ASP A 293 15.08 8.34 16.54
N TYR A 294 15.68 9.34 15.84
CA TYR A 294 16.49 10.37 16.49
C TYR A 294 15.70 11.12 17.57
N LEU A 295 14.47 11.57 17.28
CA LEU A 295 13.67 12.33 18.25
C LEU A 295 13.32 11.56 19.52
N VAL A 296 13.29 10.23 19.46
CA VAL A 296 12.98 9.37 20.62
C VAL A 296 14.21 9.09 21.48
N ASP A 297 15.41 9.04 20.89
CA ASP A 297 16.68 8.76 21.59
C ASP A 297 17.81 9.68 21.10
N ALA A 298 17.57 10.98 21.11
CA ALA A 298 18.53 11.99 20.64
C ALA A 298 19.87 11.99 21.40
N ALA A 299 19.90 11.47 22.61
CA ALA A 299 21.10 11.35 23.44
C ALA A 299 22.00 10.16 23.09
N SER A 300 21.55 9.27 22.18
CA SER A 300 22.32 8.11 21.75
C SER A 300 23.66 8.52 21.11
N GLU A 301 24.72 7.76 21.42
CA GLU A 301 26.05 7.94 20.79
C GLU A 301 25.98 7.86 19.25
N LYS A 302 25.04 7.10 18.71
CA LYS A 302 24.75 7.01 17.28
C LYS A 302 24.56 8.39 16.61
N TYR A 303 23.99 9.32 17.35
CA TYR A 303 23.66 10.66 16.85
C TYR A 303 24.64 11.74 17.31
N ALA A 304 25.77 11.37 17.92
CA ALA A 304 26.75 12.31 18.44
C ALA A 304 27.33 13.24 17.37
N SER A 305 27.45 12.75 16.13
CA SER A 305 28.00 13.50 14.98
C SER A 305 27.01 14.48 14.33
N ILE A 306 25.73 14.48 14.74
CA ILE A 306 24.75 15.43 14.19
C ILE A 306 25.12 16.85 14.65
N PRO A 307 25.25 17.82 13.72
CA PRO A 307 25.53 19.21 14.06
C PRO A 307 24.45 19.79 15.00
N GLN A 308 24.87 20.69 15.92
CA GLN A 308 23.97 21.23 16.93
C GLN A 308 22.75 21.95 16.35
N GLU A 309 22.92 22.63 15.23
CA GLU A 309 21.83 23.31 14.51
C GLU A 309 20.67 22.41 14.09
N PHE A 310 20.95 21.12 13.83
CA PHE A 310 19.90 20.13 13.50
C PHE A 310 19.31 19.43 14.75
N LYS A 311 19.95 19.54 15.90
CA LYS A 311 19.47 18.92 17.14
C LYS A 311 18.26 19.63 17.76
N GLU A 312 18.01 20.86 17.36
CA GLU A 312 16.92 21.71 17.87
C GLU A 312 15.67 21.66 16.98
N VAL A 313 15.72 20.97 15.83
CA VAL A 313 14.61 20.87 14.88
C VAL A 313 13.57 19.89 15.41
N ASP A 314 12.34 20.35 15.59
CA ASP A 314 11.20 19.49 15.93
C ASP A 314 10.49 18.91 14.70
N ARG A 315 9.53 18.00 14.93
CA ARG A 315 8.75 17.37 13.85
C ARG A 315 8.00 18.37 12.98
N HIS A 316 7.43 19.39 13.56
CA HIS A 316 6.61 20.35 12.84
C HIS A 316 7.47 21.25 11.93
N GLN A 317 8.55 21.79 12.48
CA GLN A 317 9.49 22.64 11.75
C GLN A 317 10.15 21.91 10.59
N SER A 318 10.39 20.60 10.72
CA SER A 318 11.06 19.81 9.69
C SER A 318 10.19 19.43 8.49
N ILE A 319 8.90 19.74 8.50
CA ILE A 319 8.01 19.56 7.34
C ILE A 319 7.95 20.82 6.47
N MET A 320 8.06 21.99 7.08
CA MET A 320 8.10 23.28 6.39
C MET A 320 9.45 23.54 5.74
#